data_aa9de25a22e7fc1c283fdc1441880ac4
#
_entry.id   aa9de25a22e7fc1c283fdc1441880ac4
#
_cell.length_a   1.000
_cell.length_b   1.000
_cell.length_c   1.000
_cell.angle_alpha   90.00
_cell.angle_beta   90.00
_cell.angle_gamma   90.00
#
_symmetry.space_group_name_H-M   'P 1'
#
loop_
_entity.id
_entity.type
_entity.pdbx_description
1 polymer ?
#
loop_
_entity_poly.entity_id
_entity_poly.type
_entity_poly.pdbx_seq_one_letter_code
_entity_poly.pdbx_strand_id
1 'polypeptide(L)'
;MRVDILLEPDQSPDQLVALARLAEACGIQRLWLQNYLSCRDPFMALVPAARATRRIGLGVCVVSPWEMHPVKLANALLTLQEFSAGRAALVVGGGGEWLARLGITPVKRVRAVREALELVHRGVAGAPLTYQGELYRVYGYRPGYAAGPPPLVCAGANQPQMLHATAPAADGVMYSDMPRAMIAATVAATHAALADKGRGSDGYRVSNIWAWHVKADGEAARREARRELLLRGLLERWYLESFLDPADCAAVVSDKQPFFRAYRDRSGDIAGVAP
;
A
#
# COMPACT_ATOMS: atom_id res chain seq x y z
N MET A 1 17.43 0.52 -10.48
CA MET A 1 16.46 0.73 -9.38
C MET A 1 15.47 1.80 -9.84
N ARG A 2 14.21 1.64 -9.52
CA ARG A 2 13.16 2.64 -9.82
C ARG A 2 12.71 3.28 -8.52
N VAL A 3 12.45 4.59 -8.54
CA VAL A 3 12.02 5.34 -7.36
C VAL A 3 10.60 5.84 -7.58
N ASP A 4 9.73 5.53 -6.64
CA ASP A 4 8.39 6.06 -6.52
C ASP A 4 8.35 6.96 -5.26
N ILE A 5 7.40 7.87 -5.17
CA ILE A 5 7.12 8.66 -3.97
C ILE A 5 5.73 8.32 -3.46
N LEU A 6 5.60 8.16 -2.16
CA LEU A 6 4.32 8.01 -1.47
C LEU A 6 4.06 9.27 -0.66
N LEU A 7 2.92 9.90 -0.90
CA LEU A 7 2.47 11.08 -0.17
C LEU A 7 1.31 10.73 0.77
N GLU A 8 1.26 11.41 1.90
CA GLU A 8 0.08 11.44 2.75
C GLU A 8 -1.01 12.30 2.08
N PRO A 9 -2.31 12.02 2.28
CA PRO A 9 -3.39 12.70 1.55
C PRO A 9 -3.88 13.98 2.27
N ASP A 10 -2.98 14.71 2.91
CA ASP A 10 -3.25 15.98 3.61
C ASP A 10 -3.08 17.22 2.72
N GLN A 11 -2.35 17.08 1.59
CA GLN A 11 -2.12 18.19 0.66
C GLN A 11 -3.43 18.68 0.02
N SER A 12 -3.52 19.98 -0.19
CA SER A 12 -4.59 20.54 -1.01
C SER A 12 -4.48 20.05 -2.48
N PRO A 13 -5.56 20.11 -3.27
CA PRO A 13 -5.50 19.71 -4.69
C PRO A 13 -4.40 20.43 -5.48
N ASP A 14 -4.21 21.74 -5.24
CA ASP A 14 -3.17 22.53 -5.92
C ASP A 14 -1.76 22.13 -5.49
N GLN A 15 -1.55 21.86 -4.19
CA GLN A 15 -0.28 21.33 -3.70
C GLN A 15 0.03 19.98 -4.31
N LEU A 16 -0.96 19.09 -4.39
CA LEU A 16 -0.79 17.77 -4.99
C LEU A 16 -0.42 17.86 -6.48
N VAL A 17 -1.04 18.79 -7.22
CA VAL A 17 -0.67 19.07 -8.62
C VAL A 17 0.77 19.57 -8.73
N ALA A 18 1.17 20.50 -7.86
CA ALA A 18 2.54 21.04 -7.86
C ALA A 18 3.57 19.95 -7.55
N LEU A 19 3.31 19.10 -6.55
CA LEU A 19 4.18 17.98 -6.18
C LEU A 19 4.25 16.91 -7.29
N ALA A 20 3.13 16.60 -7.94
CA ALA A 20 3.11 15.65 -9.03
C ALA A 20 3.93 16.12 -10.24
N ARG A 21 3.84 17.41 -10.58
CA ARG A 21 4.65 18.03 -11.64
C ARG A 21 6.15 18.03 -11.29
N LEU A 22 6.48 18.36 -10.04
CA LEU A 22 7.85 18.33 -9.56
C LEU A 22 8.42 16.91 -9.61
N ALA A 23 7.68 15.92 -9.09
CA ALA A 23 8.07 14.51 -9.13
C ALA A 23 8.28 14.02 -10.57
N GLU A 24 7.40 14.41 -11.50
CA GLU A 24 7.54 14.09 -12.93
C GLU A 24 8.79 14.73 -13.53
N ALA A 25 9.08 15.99 -13.20
CA ALA A 25 10.28 16.71 -13.66
C ALA A 25 11.56 16.08 -13.12
N CYS A 26 11.55 15.57 -11.89
CA CYS A 26 12.66 14.85 -11.27
C CYS A 26 12.81 13.39 -11.74
N GLY A 27 11.99 12.90 -12.65
CA GLY A 27 12.08 11.54 -13.18
C GLY A 27 11.55 10.45 -12.24
N ILE A 28 10.75 10.83 -11.24
CA ILE A 28 10.05 9.86 -10.39
C ILE A 28 9.06 9.07 -11.24
N GLN A 29 9.03 7.75 -11.05
CA GLN A 29 8.21 6.89 -11.90
C GLN A 29 6.73 6.93 -11.56
N ARG A 30 6.41 6.94 -10.24
CA ARG A 30 5.04 6.95 -9.77
C ARG A 30 4.92 7.76 -8.50
N LEU A 31 3.83 8.50 -8.40
CA LEU A 31 3.36 9.12 -7.19
C LEU A 31 2.21 8.26 -6.64
N TRP A 32 2.36 7.80 -5.43
CA TRP A 32 1.34 7.11 -4.67
C TRP A 32 0.70 8.06 -3.66
N LEU A 33 -0.61 7.97 -3.50
CA LEU A 33 -1.34 8.69 -2.47
C LEU A 33 -1.91 7.68 -1.46
N GLN A 34 -1.65 7.90 -0.18
CA GLN A 34 -2.18 7.04 0.88
C GLN A 34 -3.69 7.20 1.02
N ASN A 35 -4.33 6.13 1.47
CA ASN A 35 -5.76 6.09 1.79
C ASN A 35 -5.93 6.03 3.30
N TYR A 36 -6.24 7.16 3.92
CA TYR A 36 -6.49 7.28 5.36
C TYR A 36 -7.94 7.63 5.65
N LEU A 37 -8.42 7.18 6.82
CA LEU A 37 -9.80 7.34 7.25
C LEU A 37 -10.30 8.80 7.26
N SER A 38 -9.47 9.74 7.66
CA SER A 38 -9.86 11.13 7.89
C SER A 38 -9.24 12.12 6.90
N CYS A 39 -8.91 11.63 5.69
CA CYS A 39 -8.29 12.45 4.65
C CYS A 39 -9.18 12.52 3.39
N ARG A 40 -8.72 13.23 2.39
CA ARG A 40 -9.38 13.27 1.08
C ARG A 40 -9.39 11.89 0.45
N ASP A 41 -10.47 11.58 -0.27
CA ASP A 41 -10.51 10.37 -1.09
C ASP A 41 -9.35 10.40 -2.10
N PRO A 42 -8.46 9.40 -2.13
CA PRO A 42 -7.25 9.45 -2.93
C PRO A 42 -7.51 9.33 -4.43
N PHE A 43 -8.56 8.64 -4.87
CA PHE A 43 -8.91 8.57 -6.29
C PHE A 43 -9.36 9.94 -6.80
N MET A 44 -10.24 10.62 -6.04
CA MET A 44 -10.72 11.97 -6.38
C MET A 44 -9.58 12.99 -6.33
N ALA A 45 -8.74 12.93 -5.31
CA ALA A 45 -7.62 13.85 -5.12
C ALA A 45 -6.55 13.76 -6.23
N LEU A 46 -6.38 12.57 -6.83
CA LEU A 46 -5.41 12.36 -7.92
C LEU A 46 -5.91 12.86 -9.29
N VAL A 47 -7.21 13.12 -9.48
CA VAL A 47 -7.74 13.55 -10.79
C VAL A 47 -7.10 14.85 -11.30
N PRO A 48 -6.95 15.93 -10.51
CA PRO A 48 -6.25 17.13 -10.96
C PRO A 48 -4.79 16.86 -11.35
N ALA A 49 -4.07 16.06 -10.58
CA ALA A 49 -2.70 15.66 -10.88
C ALA A 49 -2.61 14.82 -12.17
N ALA A 50 -3.57 13.93 -12.40
CA ALA A 50 -3.68 13.12 -13.62
C ALA A 50 -3.78 13.99 -14.88
N ARG A 51 -4.57 15.05 -14.81
CA ARG A 51 -4.75 16.03 -15.89
C ARG A 51 -3.55 16.95 -16.09
N ALA A 52 -2.80 17.21 -15.01
CA ALA A 52 -1.69 18.17 -15.00
C ALA A 52 -0.33 17.55 -15.37
N THR A 53 -0.23 16.22 -15.45
CA THR A 53 0.98 15.45 -15.74
C THR A 53 0.79 14.56 -16.96
N ARG A 54 1.89 14.04 -17.54
CA ARG A 54 1.84 13.26 -18.80
C ARG A 54 2.53 11.89 -18.72
N ARG A 55 3.54 11.72 -17.85
CA ARG A 55 4.41 10.52 -17.78
C ARG A 55 4.35 9.81 -16.45
N ILE A 56 4.30 10.56 -15.34
CA ILE A 56 4.33 9.98 -14.00
C ILE A 56 3.09 9.08 -13.77
N GLY A 57 3.33 7.87 -13.28
CA GLY A 57 2.24 7.00 -12.83
C GLY A 57 1.56 7.59 -11.59
N LEU A 58 0.28 7.31 -11.42
CA LEU A 58 -0.51 7.78 -10.29
C LEU A 58 -1.19 6.59 -9.61
N GLY A 59 -0.94 6.41 -8.34
CA GLY A 59 -1.41 5.23 -7.63
C GLY A 59 -2.07 5.53 -6.29
N VAL A 60 -3.01 4.70 -5.91
CA VAL A 60 -3.64 4.71 -4.60
C VAL A 60 -3.09 3.54 -3.77
N CYS A 61 -2.67 3.82 -2.55
CA CYS A 61 -2.04 2.85 -1.65
C CYS A 61 -2.42 3.15 -0.19
N VAL A 62 -2.99 2.24 0.52
CA VAL A 62 -3.52 0.91 0.27
C VAL A 62 -5.02 0.96 0.52
N VAL A 63 -5.82 0.33 -0.30
CA VAL A 63 -7.27 0.21 -0.08
C VAL A 63 -7.59 -1.21 0.36
N SER A 64 -8.46 -1.34 1.35
CA SER A 64 -8.91 -2.64 1.81
C SER A 64 -10.28 -3.01 1.22
N PRO A 65 -10.55 -4.31 1.03
CA PRO A 65 -11.82 -4.75 0.48
C PRO A 65 -13.02 -4.56 1.43
N TRP A 66 -12.78 -4.14 2.67
CA TRP A 66 -13.85 -3.80 3.63
C TRP A 66 -14.23 -2.32 3.57
N GLU A 67 -13.35 -1.46 3.07
CA GLU A 67 -13.63 -0.03 2.88
C GLU A 67 -14.44 0.21 1.60
N MET A 68 -14.16 -0.56 0.56
CA MET A 68 -14.82 -0.43 -0.72
C MET A 68 -14.98 -1.79 -1.39
N HIS A 69 -16.19 -2.11 -1.86
CA HIS A 69 -16.43 -3.35 -2.59
C HIS A 69 -15.53 -3.47 -3.82
N PRO A 70 -14.88 -4.63 -4.09
CA PRO A 70 -13.87 -4.79 -5.16
C PRO A 70 -14.32 -4.33 -6.55
N VAL A 71 -15.59 -4.50 -6.92
CA VAL A 71 -16.13 -3.98 -8.20
C VAL A 71 -16.16 -2.45 -8.22
N LYS A 72 -16.50 -1.81 -7.10
CA LYS A 72 -16.47 -0.34 -7.02
C LYS A 72 -15.05 0.18 -7.04
N LEU A 73 -14.13 -0.57 -6.44
CA LEU A 73 -12.70 -0.28 -6.49
C LEU A 73 -12.17 -0.38 -7.94
N ALA A 74 -12.58 -1.40 -8.70
CA ALA A 74 -12.27 -1.51 -10.13
C ALA A 74 -12.81 -0.31 -10.93
N ASN A 75 -14.05 0.14 -10.66
CA ASN A 75 -14.60 1.33 -11.30
C ASN A 75 -13.82 2.61 -11.00
N ALA A 76 -13.47 2.83 -9.73
CA ALA A 76 -12.67 4.00 -9.32
C ALA A 76 -11.30 4.00 -10.00
N LEU A 77 -10.65 2.83 -10.05
CA LEU A 77 -9.37 2.65 -10.69
C LEU A 77 -9.44 2.89 -12.21
N LEU A 78 -10.46 2.36 -12.91
CA LEU A 78 -10.68 2.62 -14.33
C LEU A 78 -10.96 4.09 -14.63
N THR A 79 -11.71 4.77 -13.76
CA THR A 79 -11.95 6.20 -13.88
C THR A 79 -10.63 6.98 -13.78
N LEU A 80 -9.78 6.66 -12.81
CA LEU A 80 -8.45 7.26 -12.69
C LEU A 80 -7.56 6.90 -13.90
N GLN A 81 -7.68 5.68 -14.43
CA GLN A 81 -6.97 5.22 -15.64
C GLN A 81 -7.30 6.10 -16.84
N GLU A 82 -8.58 6.41 -17.04
CA GLU A 82 -9.03 7.29 -18.10
C GLU A 82 -8.48 8.72 -17.91
N PHE A 83 -8.66 9.33 -16.73
CA PHE A 83 -8.14 10.67 -16.45
C PHE A 83 -6.61 10.78 -16.57
N SER A 84 -5.90 9.71 -16.26
CA SER A 84 -4.44 9.67 -16.34
C SER A 84 -3.90 9.18 -17.68
N ALA A 85 -4.76 8.89 -18.66
CA ALA A 85 -4.36 8.33 -19.96
C ALA A 85 -3.46 7.07 -19.82
N GLY A 86 -3.93 6.10 -19.05
CA GLY A 86 -3.27 4.79 -18.94
C GLY A 86 -2.18 4.67 -17.84
N ARG A 87 -2.14 5.58 -16.85
CA ARG A 87 -1.06 5.63 -15.84
C ARG A 87 -1.50 5.29 -14.41
N ALA A 88 -2.75 4.84 -14.23
CA ALA A 88 -3.27 4.53 -12.91
C ALA A 88 -2.68 3.25 -12.30
N ALA A 89 -2.64 3.21 -10.98
CA ALA A 89 -2.24 2.04 -10.21
C ALA A 89 -3.00 1.95 -8.88
N LEU A 90 -3.04 0.74 -8.33
CA LEU A 90 -3.70 0.46 -7.06
C LEU A 90 -2.90 -0.57 -6.26
N VAL A 91 -2.87 -0.39 -4.95
CA VAL A 91 -2.45 -1.43 -4.01
C VAL A 91 -3.66 -1.85 -3.18
N VAL A 92 -3.98 -3.15 -3.19
CA VAL A 92 -5.01 -3.75 -2.34
C VAL A 92 -4.36 -4.51 -1.21
N GLY A 93 -4.80 -4.27 0.02
CA GLY A 93 -4.21 -4.89 1.21
C GLY A 93 -5.23 -5.21 2.30
N GLY A 94 -4.74 -5.72 3.40
CA GLY A 94 -5.57 -6.27 4.49
C GLY A 94 -6.27 -5.25 5.39
N GLY A 95 -6.12 -3.95 5.12
CA GLY A 95 -6.60 -2.88 5.98
C GLY A 95 -5.77 -2.75 7.27
N GLY A 96 -5.88 -1.60 7.90
CA GLY A 96 -5.18 -1.26 9.14
C GLY A 96 -6.12 -1.22 10.35
N GLU A 97 -5.60 -0.70 11.45
CA GLU A 97 -6.33 -0.56 12.73
C GLU A 97 -7.57 0.36 12.62
N TRP A 98 -7.59 1.27 11.64
CA TRP A 98 -8.74 2.16 11.42
C TRP A 98 -10.03 1.43 11.04
N LEU A 99 -9.99 0.18 10.56
CA LEU A 99 -11.19 -0.61 10.32
C LEU A 99 -12.02 -0.78 11.59
N ALA A 100 -11.35 -0.96 12.75
CA ALA A 100 -12.04 -1.01 14.04
C ALA A 100 -12.76 0.32 14.36
N ARG A 101 -12.21 1.46 13.95
CA ARG A 101 -12.86 2.78 14.11
C ARG A 101 -14.09 2.95 13.23
N LEU A 102 -14.21 2.16 12.15
CA LEU A 102 -15.40 2.06 11.30
C LEU A 102 -16.39 0.99 11.81
N GLY A 103 -16.10 0.33 12.94
CA GLY A 103 -16.89 -0.80 13.42
C GLY A 103 -16.75 -2.07 12.59
N ILE A 104 -15.70 -2.16 11.77
CA ILE A 104 -15.47 -3.28 10.87
C ILE A 104 -14.50 -4.27 11.50
N THR A 105 -14.94 -5.51 11.65
CA THR A 105 -14.07 -6.63 12.04
C THR A 105 -13.75 -7.46 10.80
N PRO A 106 -12.52 -7.45 10.29
CA PRO A 106 -12.13 -8.23 9.12
C PRO A 106 -12.23 -9.73 9.37
N VAL A 107 -12.96 -10.44 8.53
CA VAL A 107 -13.08 -11.91 8.58
C VAL A 107 -12.32 -12.54 7.42
N LYS A 108 -11.64 -13.69 7.65
CA LYS A 108 -10.89 -14.41 6.61
C LYS A 108 -9.98 -13.48 5.78
N ARG A 109 -9.21 -12.63 6.46
CA ARG A 109 -8.47 -11.49 5.88
C ARG A 109 -7.66 -11.87 4.63
N VAL A 110 -6.91 -12.95 4.68
CA VAL A 110 -6.09 -13.41 3.53
C VAL A 110 -6.97 -13.76 2.33
N ARG A 111 -8.09 -14.45 2.56
CA ARG A 111 -9.07 -14.80 1.52
C ARG A 111 -9.71 -13.55 0.91
N ALA A 112 -10.15 -12.62 1.75
CA ALA A 112 -10.80 -11.41 1.31
C ALA A 112 -9.90 -10.56 0.39
N VAL A 113 -8.62 -10.39 0.76
CA VAL A 113 -7.66 -9.65 -0.08
C VAL A 113 -7.39 -10.38 -1.38
N ARG A 114 -7.23 -11.70 -1.37
CA ARG A 114 -7.03 -12.49 -2.58
C ARG A 114 -8.23 -12.36 -3.53
N GLU A 115 -9.44 -12.60 -3.04
CA GLU A 115 -10.66 -12.50 -3.87
C GLU A 115 -10.88 -11.08 -4.39
N ALA A 116 -10.54 -10.06 -3.60
CA ALA A 116 -10.60 -8.67 -4.03
C ALA A 116 -9.61 -8.38 -5.16
N LEU A 117 -8.37 -8.85 -5.06
CA LEU A 117 -7.38 -8.71 -6.12
C LEU A 117 -7.83 -9.41 -7.41
N GLU A 118 -8.32 -10.65 -7.32
CA GLU A 118 -8.86 -11.39 -8.46
C GLU A 118 -10.02 -10.63 -9.12
N LEU A 119 -10.93 -10.06 -8.33
CA LEU A 119 -12.07 -9.27 -8.82
C LEU A 119 -11.63 -7.96 -9.46
N VAL A 120 -10.74 -7.21 -8.81
CA VAL A 120 -10.24 -5.94 -9.35
C VAL A 120 -9.49 -6.21 -10.65
N HIS A 121 -8.56 -7.15 -10.66
CA HIS A 121 -7.75 -7.47 -11.83
C HIS A 121 -8.60 -7.90 -13.03
N ARG A 122 -9.58 -8.78 -12.80
CA ARG A 122 -10.52 -9.19 -13.85
C ARG A 122 -11.50 -8.08 -14.24
N GLY A 123 -11.92 -7.26 -13.26
CA GLY A 123 -12.86 -6.16 -13.47
C GLY A 123 -12.29 -5.03 -14.32
N VAL A 124 -10.98 -4.76 -14.20
CA VAL A 124 -10.33 -3.73 -15.03
C VAL A 124 -9.93 -4.21 -16.43
N ALA A 125 -10.03 -5.50 -16.71
CA ALA A 125 -9.73 -6.06 -18.03
C ALA A 125 -10.79 -5.75 -19.09
N GLY A 126 -11.95 -5.19 -18.71
CA GLY A 126 -13.01 -4.77 -19.63
C GLY A 126 -13.91 -5.90 -20.15
N ALA A 127 -13.58 -7.15 -19.91
CA ALA A 127 -14.41 -8.29 -20.28
C ALA A 127 -15.60 -8.47 -19.31
N PRO A 128 -16.71 -9.07 -19.76
CA PRO A 128 -17.81 -9.43 -18.86
C PRO A 128 -17.32 -10.32 -17.72
N LEU A 129 -17.66 -9.97 -16.47
CA LEU A 129 -17.21 -10.66 -15.28
C LEU A 129 -18.38 -11.23 -14.50
N THR A 130 -18.39 -12.55 -14.35
CA THR A 130 -19.11 -13.27 -13.30
C THR A 130 -18.08 -13.91 -12.38
N TYR A 131 -18.24 -13.74 -11.07
CA TYR A 131 -17.33 -14.24 -10.04
C TYR A 131 -18.12 -14.85 -8.90
N GLN A 132 -17.72 -16.03 -8.47
CA GLN A 132 -18.31 -16.72 -7.32
C GLN A 132 -17.17 -17.14 -6.38
N GLY A 133 -16.84 -16.25 -5.46
CA GLY A 133 -15.93 -16.52 -4.36
C GLY A 133 -16.68 -16.92 -3.10
N GLU A 134 -15.93 -17.13 -2.05
CA GLU A 134 -16.47 -17.41 -0.73
C GLU A 134 -17.04 -16.15 -0.07
N LEU A 135 -16.37 -15.00 -0.26
CA LEU A 135 -16.74 -13.72 0.36
C LEU A 135 -17.41 -12.77 -0.63
N TYR A 136 -17.04 -12.82 -1.88
CA TYR A 136 -17.60 -11.93 -2.90
C TYR A 136 -18.29 -12.71 -4.01
N ARG A 137 -19.42 -12.17 -4.47
CA ARG A 137 -20.16 -12.67 -5.63
C ARG A 137 -20.52 -11.50 -6.52
N VAL A 138 -20.26 -11.66 -7.82
CA VAL A 138 -20.54 -10.63 -8.84
C VAL A 138 -21.16 -11.31 -10.06
N TYR A 139 -22.20 -10.72 -10.60
CA TYR A 139 -22.92 -11.27 -11.74
C TYR A 139 -22.99 -10.23 -12.85
N GLY A 140 -22.46 -10.58 -14.04
CA GLY A 140 -22.63 -9.80 -15.25
C GLY A 140 -22.02 -8.39 -15.23
N TYR A 141 -21.00 -8.14 -14.38
CA TYR A 141 -20.31 -6.84 -14.37
C TYR A 141 -19.54 -6.64 -15.67
N ARG A 142 -19.72 -5.48 -16.29
CA ARG A 142 -18.99 -5.08 -17.50
C ARG A 142 -18.82 -3.55 -17.48
N PRO A 143 -17.61 -3.02 -17.33
CA PRO A 143 -17.37 -1.58 -17.48
C PRO A 143 -17.42 -1.19 -18.94
N GLY A 144 -18.40 -0.34 -19.32
CA GLY A 144 -18.60 0.08 -20.72
C GLY A 144 -17.58 1.11 -21.21
N TYR A 145 -16.70 1.62 -20.32
CA TYR A 145 -15.72 2.66 -20.61
C TYR A 145 -14.26 2.20 -20.44
N ALA A 146 -14.04 0.93 -20.12
CA ALA A 146 -12.67 0.41 -20.03
C ALA A 146 -12.03 0.38 -21.44
N ALA A 147 -10.95 1.13 -21.63
CA ALA A 147 -10.21 1.23 -22.87
C ALA A 147 -8.69 1.23 -22.62
N GLY A 148 -7.94 0.72 -23.59
CA GLY A 148 -6.47 0.65 -23.49
C GLY A 148 -5.95 -0.45 -22.54
N PRO A 149 -4.66 -0.42 -22.18
CA PRO A 149 -4.09 -1.40 -21.28
C PRO A 149 -4.69 -1.29 -19.87
N PRO A 150 -4.88 -2.41 -19.17
CA PRO A 150 -5.39 -2.37 -17.79
C PRO A 150 -4.42 -1.61 -16.86
N PRO A 151 -4.95 -0.96 -15.80
CA PRO A 151 -4.12 -0.33 -14.79
C PRO A 151 -3.34 -1.36 -13.97
N LEU A 152 -2.24 -0.93 -13.36
CA LEU A 152 -1.41 -1.76 -12.49
C LEU A 152 -2.13 -2.07 -11.18
N VAL A 153 -2.28 -3.34 -10.83
CA VAL A 153 -2.88 -3.79 -9.57
C VAL A 153 -1.86 -4.57 -8.76
N CYS A 154 -1.50 -4.07 -7.58
CA CYS A 154 -0.52 -4.67 -6.69
C CYS A 154 -1.17 -5.19 -5.40
N ALA A 155 -0.57 -6.24 -4.82
CA ALA A 155 -0.88 -6.71 -3.49
C ALA A 155 -0.05 -5.92 -2.45
N GLY A 156 -0.69 -5.46 -1.36
CA GLY A 156 -0.01 -4.95 -0.17
C GLY A 156 0.17 -6.08 0.84
N ALA A 157 1.38 -6.62 0.97
CA ALA A 157 1.61 -7.80 1.80
C ALA A 157 3.05 -7.89 2.30
N ASN A 158 3.23 -8.30 3.56
CA ASN A 158 4.54 -8.53 4.18
C ASN A 158 4.71 -9.99 4.62
N GLN A 159 3.64 -10.62 5.11
CA GLN A 159 3.71 -11.92 5.75
C GLN A 159 3.56 -13.07 4.76
N PRO A 160 4.25 -14.20 4.97
CA PRO A 160 4.32 -15.31 4.01
C PRO A 160 2.96 -15.83 3.56
N GLN A 161 2.00 -15.99 4.48
CA GLN A 161 0.66 -16.47 4.14
C GLN A 161 -0.08 -15.51 3.19
N MET A 162 0.00 -14.21 3.46
CA MET A 162 -0.60 -13.20 2.60
C MET A 162 0.09 -13.14 1.24
N LEU A 163 1.43 -13.16 1.22
CA LEU A 163 2.23 -13.17 -0.01
C LEU A 163 1.89 -14.37 -0.89
N HIS A 164 1.89 -15.58 -0.31
CA HIS A 164 1.56 -16.79 -1.05
C HIS A 164 0.14 -16.75 -1.66
N ALA A 165 -0.82 -16.21 -0.92
CA ALA A 165 -2.20 -16.16 -1.38
C ALA A 165 -2.47 -15.06 -2.43
N THR A 166 -1.76 -13.92 -2.34
CA THR A 166 -2.11 -12.70 -3.09
C THR A 166 -1.19 -12.39 -4.26
N ALA A 167 0.10 -12.75 -4.19
CA ALA A 167 1.05 -12.48 -5.26
C ALA A 167 0.58 -13.02 -6.62
N PRO A 168 0.05 -14.25 -6.73
CA PRO A 168 -0.42 -14.77 -8.01
C PRO A 168 -1.66 -14.06 -8.58
N ALA A 169 -2.39 -13.28 -7.77
CA ALA A 169 -3.59 -12.55 -8.18
C ALA A 169 -3.33 -11.08 -8.54
N ALA A 170 -2.06 -10.65 -8.57
CA ALA A 170 -1.66 -9.26 -8.76
C ALA A 170 -0.55 -9.12 -9.81
N ASP A 171 -0.32 -7.90 -10.32
CA ASP A 171 0.78 -7.58 -11.24
C ASP A 171 2.09 -7.27 -10.49
N GLY A 172 2.00 -7.12 -9.18
CA GLY A 172 3.13 -6.83 -8.32
C GLY A 172 2.79 -6.90 -6.85
N VAL A 173 3.80 -6.74 -6.02
CA VAL A 173 3.67 -6.64 -4.57
C VAL A 173 4.35 -5.37 -4.06
N MET A 174 3.73 -4.75 -3.08
CA MET A 174 4.29 -3.66 -2.32
C MET A 174 4.43 -4.10 -0.86
N TYR A 175 5.66 -4.24 -0.40
CA TYR A 175 5.97 -4.43 1.00
C TYR A 175 5.88 -3.09 1.74
N SER A 176 5.57 -3.12 3.02
CA SER A 176 5.62 -1.95 3.89
C SER A 176 6.72 -2.14 4.92
N ASP A 177 7.72 -1.27 4.86
CA ASP A 177 8.83 -1.19 5.82
C ASP A 177 9.58 -2.53 6.03
N MET A 178 9.66 -3.35 4.98
CA MET A 178 10.37 -4.64 5.06
C MET A 178 11.84 -4.39 5.42
N PRO A 179 12.37 -4.96 6.52
CA PRO A 179 13.74 -4.76 6.94
C PRO A 179 14.73 -5.27 5.89
N ARG A 180 15.85 -4.56 5.74
CA ARG A 180 16.88 -4.91 4.75
C ARG A 180 17.32 -6.38 4.87
N ALA A 181 17.44 -6.90 6.09
CA ALA A 181 17.84 -8.28 6.34
C ALA A 181 16.84 -9.31 5.77
N MET A 182 15.56 -8.96 5.66
CA MET A 182 14.50 -9.85 5.22
C MET A 182 14.17 -9.73 3.74
N ILE A 183 14.58 -8.66 3.05
CA ILE A 183 14.17 -8.37 1.66
C ILE A 183 14.45 -9.53 0.72
N ALA A 184 15.67 -10.08 0.73
CA ALA A 184 16.06 -11.13 -0.20
C ALA A 184 15.21 -12.39 -0.02
N ALA A 185 15.01 -12.82 1.22
CA ALA A 185 14.18 -13.99 1.54
C ALA A 185 12.70 -13.74 1.17
N THR A 186 12.19 -12.54 1.41
CA THR A 186 10.80 -12.18 1.09
C THR A 186 10.57 -12.13 -0.42
N VAL A 187 11.52 -11.61 -1.18
CA VAL A 187 11.46 -11.63 -2.66
C VAL A 187 11.49 -13.06 -3.18
N ALA A 188 12.37 -13.91 -2.66
CA ALA A 188 12.42 -15.34 -3.03
C ALA A 188 11.11 -16.05 -2.72
N ALA A 189 10.51 -15.82 -1.55
CA ALA A 189 9.21 -16.37 -1.18
C ALA A 189 8.08 -15.89 -2.11
N THR A 190 8.13 -14.63 -2.54
CA THR A 190 7.17 -14.07 -3.50
C THR A 190 7.29 -14.76 -4.87
N HIS A 191 8.52 -14.95 -5.37
CA HIS A 191 8.75 -15.64 -6.64
C HIS A 191 8.34 -17.13 -6.56
N ALA A 192 8.58 -17.79 -5.43
CA ALA A 192 8.10 -19.16 -5.20
C ALA A 192 6.57 -19.21 -5.26
N ALA A 193 5.87 -18.28 -4.61
CA ALA A 193 4.41 -18.19 -4.65
C ALA A 193 3.84 -18.01 -6.07
N LEU A 194 4.54 -17.26 -6.93
CA LEU A 194 4.20 -17.15 -8.36
C LEU A 194 4.39 -18.49 -9.08
N ALA A 195 5.55 -19.11 -8.89
CA ALA A 195 5.90 -20.39 -9.53
C ALA A 195 4.93 -21.51 -9.15
N ASP A 196 4.49 -21.58 -7.89
CA ASP A 196 3.49 -22.55 -7.40
C ASP A 196 2.14 -22.44 -8.13
N LYS A 197 1.88 -21.32 -8.77
CA LYS A 197 0.70 -21.06 -9.61
C LYS A 197 1.00 -21.02 -11.11
N GLY A 198 2.17 -21.48 -11.50
CA GLY A 198 2.60 -21.51 -12.91
C GLY A 198 2.85 -20.13 -13.52
N ARG A 199 3.07 -19.10 -12.68
CA ARG A 199 3.40 -17.75 -13.13
C ARG A 199 4.90 -17.49 -13.05
N GLY A 200 5.47 -16.93 -14.10
CA GLY A 200 6.84 -16.41 -14.07
C GLY A 200 6.93 -15.10 -13.28
N SER A 201 8.14 -14.76 -12.87
CA SER A 201 8.43 -13.48 -12.20
C SER A 201 8.77 -12.34 -13.19
N ASP A 202 8.88 -12.62 -14.47
CA ASP A 202 9.19 -11.64 -15.49
C ASP A 202 8.09 -10.58 -15.58
N GLY A 203 8.48 -9.31 -15.46
CA GLY A 203 7.56 -8.19 -15.43
C GLY A 203 6.80 -8.01 -14.11
N TYR A 204 6.90 -8.94 -13.16
CA TYR A 204 6.27 -8.81 -11.85
C TYR A 204 6.94 -7.70 -11.03
N ARG A 205 6.15 -6.74 -10.56
CA ARG A 205 6.68 -5.59 -9.84
C ARG A 205 6.84 -5.89 -8.36
N VAL A 206 8.06 -5.74 -7.85
CA VAL A 206 8.34 -5.79 -6.41
C VAL A 206 8.77 -4.40 -5.94
N SER A 207 8.12 -3.89 -4.91
CA SER A 207 8.45 -2.60 -4.29
C SER A 207 8.39 -2.69 -2.77
N ASN A 208 9.08 -1.78 -2.11
CA ASN A 208 9.06 -1.64 -0.66
C ASN A 208 8.90 -0.17 -0.29
N ILE A 209 7.96 0.13 0.60
CA ILE A 209 7.78 1.47 1.15
C ILE A 209 8.72 1.62 2.33
N TRP A 210 9.43 2.75 2.38
CA TRP A 210 10.16 3.19 3.56
C TRP A 210 9.84 4.64 3.87
N ALA A 211 9.75 4.95 5.16
CA ALA A 211 9.66 6.34 5.58
C ALA A 211 11.00 7.05 5.37
N TRP A 212 10.91 8.29 4.93
CA TRP A 212 12.06 9.16 4.76
C TRP A 212 11.89 10.41 5.61
N HIS A 213 12.83 10.61 6.54
CA HIS A 213 12.88 11.77 7.42
C HIS A 213 14.15 12.57 7.10
N VAL A 214 14.02 13.52 6.17
CA VAL A 214 15.16 14.33 5.70
C VAL A 214 15.09 15.70 6.34
N LYS A 215 16.08 16.03 7.16
CA LYS A 215 16.26 17.33 7.82
C LYS A 215 17.71 17.78 7.69
N ALA A 216 17.96 19.08 7.80
CA ALA A 216 19.32 19.60 7.89
C ALA A 216 20.05 19.11 9.15
N ASP A 217 19.31 18.98 10.27
CA ASP A 217 19.78 18.38 11.52
C ASP A 217 19.40 16.89 11.59
N GLY A 218 20.40 16.03 11.69
CA GLY A 218 20.21 14.59 11.77
C GLY A 218 19.49 14.12 13.04
N GLU A 219 19.65 14.82 14.19
CA GLU A 219 18.91 14.48 15.40
C GLU A 219 17.43 14.86 15.29
N ALA A 220 17.12 15.98 14.64
CA ALA A 220 15.73 16.35 14.32
C ALA A 220 15.07 15.30 13.38
N ALA A 221 15.82 14.75 12.42
CA ALA A 221 15.35 13.68 11.56
C ALA A 221 15.06 12.38 12.34
N ARG A 222 15.98 11.97 13.22
CA ARG A 222 15.79 10.80 14.10
C ARG A 222 14.60 10.97 15.03
N ARG A 223 14.45 12.15 15.63
CA ARG A 223 13.31 12.45 16.52
C ARG A 223 11.97 12.36 15.78
N GLU A 224 11.91 12.87 14.57
CA GLU A 224 10.72 12.73 13.71
C GLU A 224 10.44 11.27 13.38
N ALA A 225 11.46 10.49 13.05
CA ALA A 225 11.32 9.05 12.79
C ALA A 225 10.77 8.30 14.02
N ARG A 226 11.28 8.60 15.23
CA ARG A 226 10.81 7.97 16.46
C ARG A 226 9.32 8.23 16.75
N ARG A 227 8.77 9.36 16.33
CA ARG A 227 7.32 9.64 16.46
C ARG A 227 6.46 8.68 15.67
N GLU A 228 6.97 8.18 14.56
CA GLU A 228 6.20 7.36 13.62
C GLU A 228 6.37 5.84 13.85
N LEU A 229 7.18 5.43 14.82
CA LEU A 229 7.46 4.00 15.09
C LEU A 229 6.21 3.20 15.46
N LEU A 230 5.19 3.85 16.07
CA LEU A 230 3.92 3.20 16.39
C LEU A 230 3.15 2.74 15.15
N LEU A 231 3.39 3.39 14.02
CA LEU A 231 2.63 3.18 12.79
C LEU A 231 3.17 2.00 11.97
N ARG A 232 2.35 1.50 11.08
CA ARG A 232 2.72 0.54 10.03
C ARG A 232 3.27 -0.82 10.50
N GLY A 233 3.05 -1.16 11.76
CA GLY A 233 3.49 -2.44 12.31
C GLY A 233 4.98 -2.52 12.65
N LEU A 234 5.67 -1.38 12.77
CA LEU A 234 7.10 -1.31 13.12
C LEU A 234 7.41 -1.82 14.53
N LEU A 235 6.41 -1.90 15.42
CA LEU A 235 6.53 -2.45 16.78
C LEU A 235 6.01 -3.89 16.89
N GLU A 236 5.83 -4.56 15.77
CA GLU A 236 5.43 -5.96 15.77
C GLU A 236 6.65 -6.90 15.95
N ARG A 237 6.46 -7.97 16.70
CA ARG A 237 7.52 -8.92 17.06
C ARG A 237 8.31 -9.39 15.83
N TRP A 238 7.63 -9.83 14.78
CA TRP A 238 8.27 -10.36 13.58
C TRP A 238 9.20 -9.34 12.88
N TYR A 239 8.90 -8.04 13.03
CA TYR A 239 9.71 -6.96 12.50
C TYR A 239 10.94 -6.73 13.38
N LEU A 240 10.71 -6.57 14.70
CA LEU A 240 11.74 -6.26 15.70
C LEU A 240 12.78 -7.38 15.79
N GLU A 241 12.38 -8.65 15.77
CA GLU A 241 13.28 -9.82 15.81
C GLU A 241 14.27 -9.87 14.64
N SER A 242 14.07 -9.07 13.58
CA SER A 242 15.00 -9.01 12.46
C SER A 242 16.26 -8.18 12.75
N PHE A 243 16.28 -7.38 13.83
CA PHE A 243 17.39 -6.48 14.15
C PHE A 243 17.59 -6.21 15.65
N LEU A 244 16.66 -6.57 16.54
CA LEU A 244 16.81 -6.49 17.97
C LEU A 244 17.12 -7.87 18.57
N ASP A 245 17.85 -7.87 19.69
CA ASP A 245 17.99 -9.10 20.46
C ASP A 245 16.67 -9.49 21.15
N PRO A 246 16.54 -10.73 21.65
CA PRO A 246 15.29 -11.22 22.24
C PRO A 246 14.81 -10.44 23.48
N ALA A 247 15.73 -9.91 24.29
CA ALA A 247 15.38 -9.17 25.49
C ALA A 247 14.81 -7.79 25.15
N ASP A 248 15.48 -7.05 24.26
CA ASP A 248 15.03 -5.75 23.75
C ASP A 248 13.72 -5.88 22.99
N CYS A 249 13.58 -6.91 22.15
CA CYS A 249 12.34 -7.18 21.44
C CYS A 249 11.18 -7.43 22.43
N ALA A 250 11.40 -8.22 23.48
CA ALA A 250 10.41 -8.49 24.53
C ALA A 250 10.02 -7.21 25.28
N ALA A 251 11.00 -6.35 25.62
CA ALA A 251 10.77 -5.07 26.29
C ALA A 251 9.86 -4.15 25.46
N VAL A 252 10.18 -3.96 24.17
CA VAL A 252 9.38 -3.12 23.26
C VAL A 252 7.97 -3.67 23.08
N VAL A 253 7.81 -4.97 22.89
CA VAL A 253 6.49 -5.59 22.67
C VAL A 253 5.62 -5.55 23.92
N SER A 254 6.23 -5.64 25.12
CA SER A 254 5.50 -5.66 26.40
C SER A 254 4.91 -4.29 26.79
N ASP A 255 5.57 -3.19 26.41
CA ASP A 255 5.09 -1.84 26.70
C ASP A 255 5.22 -0.90 25.50
N LYS A 256 4.14 -0.68 24.79
CA LYS A 256 4.04 0.27 23.66
C LYS A 256 3.66 1.70 24.11
N GLN A 257 3.43 1.95 25.41
CA GLN A 257 2.98 3.26 25.89
C GLN A 257 3.96 4.41 25.63
N PRO A 258 5.29 4.24 25.74
CA PRO A 258 6.23 5.29 25.38
C PRO A 258 6.08 5.74 23.93
N PHE A 259 5.87 4.80 23.01
CA PHE A 259 5.67 5.10 21.59
C PHE A 259 4.33 5.80 21.33
N PHE A 260 3.26 5.42 22.06
CA PHE A 260 1.98 6.14 22.00
C PHE A 260 2.13 7.59 22.48
N ARG A 261 2.86 7.83 23.56
CA ARG A 261 3.14 9.19 24.05
C ARG A 261 3.93 9.98 23.01
N ALA A 262 5.06 9.43 22.55
CA ALA A 262 5.92 10.09 21.55
C ALA A 262 5.16 10.48 20.27
N TYR A 263 4.24 9.63 19.81
CA TYR A 263 3.36 9.91 18.67
C TYR A 263 2.34 11.01 18.99
N ARG A 264 1.59 10.87 20.09
CA ARG A 264 0.53 11.81 20.49
C ARG A 264 1.08 13.20 20.76
N ASP A 265 2.19 13.28 21.50
CA ASP A 265 2.78 14.54 21.95
C ASP A 265 3.74 15.13 20.90
N ARG A 266 3.95 14.43 19.78
CA ARG A 266 4.85 14.81 18.69
C ARG A 266 6.30 15.03 19.19
N SER A 267 6.66 14.50 20.33
CA SER A 267 7.97 14.67 20.95
C SER A 267 9.07 13.81 20.31
N GLY A 268 8.74 12.60 19.89
CA GLY A 268 9.72 11.58 19.53
C GLY A 268 10.59 11.13 20.71
N ASP A 269 10.16 11.43 21.94
CA ASP A 269 10.82 10.99 23.16
C ASP A 269 10.33 9.60 23.55
N ILE A 270 11.22 8.63 23.42
CA ILE A 270 11.02 7.24 23.82
C ILE A 270 11.96 6.83 24.95
N ALA A 271 12.45 7.81 25.74
CA ALA A 271 13.26 7.53 26.91
C ALA A 271 12.52 6.59 27.88
N GLY A 272 13.22 5.58 28.38
CA GLY A 272 12.64 4.54 29.23
C GLY A 272 12.15 3.30 28.45
N VAL A 273 12.20 3.30 27.13
CA VAL A 273 12.23 2.06 26.34
C VAL A 273 13.67 1.59 26.31
N ALA A 274 13.89 0.29 26.37
CA ALA A 274 15.22 -0.32 26.37
C ALA A 274 16.24 0.38 25.45
N PRO A 275 17.51 0.34 25.75
CA PRO A 275 18.57 1.16 25.16
C PRO A 275 18.68 1.05 23.65
#